data_71ec0d0d5deeba3bc7c83e737247172c
#
_entry.id   71ec0d0d5deeba3bc7c83e737247172c
#
_cell.length_a   1.000
_cell.length_b   1.000
_cell.length_c   1.000
_cell.angle_alpha   90.00
_cell.angle_beta   90.00
_cell.angle_gamma   90.00
#
_symmetry.space_group_name_H-M   'P 1'
#
loop_
_entity.id
_entity.type
_entity.pdbx_description
1 polymer ?
#
loop_
_entity_poly.entity_id
_entity_poly.type
_entity_poly.pdbx_seq_one_letter_code
_entity_poly.pdbx_strand_id
1 'polypeptide(L)'
;MKKKSPLSKCLLSFAMLFVAGIAPVKAQTTVAPTKDRLITVLNPAVMDKLASRVPLAPRLSSLEGKTIYIVDTNYEGMGRTPVLEEVQAWFAKNMPGVKTIFKLKSGNYAADDPELWKEIAANKADGVIIGVAG
;
A
#
# COMPACT_ATOMS: atom_id res chain seq x y z
N MET A 1 -33.24 -36.45 67.00
CA MET A 1 -33.77 -35.39 66.09
C MET A 1 -32.57 -34.62 65.52
N LYS A 2 -32.22 -34.82 64.23
CA LYS A 2 -31.11 -34.12 63.56
C LYS A 2 -31.65 -32.84 62.91
N LYS A 3 -31.21 -31.70 63.42
CA LYS A 3 -31.51 -30.36 62.92
C LYS A 3 -30.82 -30.20 61.56
N LYS A 4 -31.57 -30.18 60.49
CA LYS A 4 -31.01 -29.85 59.13
C LYS A 4 -30.63 -28.38 59.10
N SER A 5 -29.37 -28.12 58.78
CA SER A 5 -28.81 -26.79 58.72
C SER A 5 -29.38 -25.96 57.54
N PRO A 6 -29.57 -24.66 57.70
CA PRO A 6 -30.14 -23.79 56.67
C PRO A 6 -29.28 -23.63 55.41
N LEU A 7 -28.01 -24.11 55.47
CA LEU A 7 -27.10 -24.07 54.31
C LEU A 7 -27.56 -24.96 53.14
N SER A 8 -28.27 -26.06 53.43
CA SER A 8 -28.72 -26.99 52.41
C SER A 8 -29.80 -26.41 51.50
N LYS A 9 -30.61 -25.45 52.04
CA LYS A 9 -31.66 -24.83 51.27
C LYS A 9 -31.16 -23.70 50.36
N CYS A 10 -30.10 -23.00 50.75
CA CYS A 10 -29.44 -22.00 49.90
C CYS A 10 -28.70 -22.62 48.71
N LEU A 11 -28.07 -23.78 48.87
CA LEU A 11 -27.35 -24.43 47.79
C LEU A 11 -28.29 -24.93 46.68
N LEU A 12 -29.50 -25.40 47.03
CA LEU A 12 -30.50 -25.86 46.06
C LEU A 12 -31.12 -24.65 45.26
N SER A 13 -31.30 -23.52 45.93
CA SER A 13 -31.81 -22.29 45.23
C SER A 13 -30.78 -21.71 44.24
N PHE A 14 -29.48 -21.81 44.56
CA PHE A 14 -28.44 -21.28 43.68
C PHE A 14 -28.23 -22.15 42.45
N ALA A 15 -28.40 -23.48 42.58
CA ALA A 15 -28.30 -24.41 41.43
C ALA A 15 -29.48 -24.25 40.45
N MET A 16 -30.65 -23.83 40.90
CA MET A 16 -31.82 -23.68 40.03
C MET A 16 -31.81 -22.38 39.23
N LEU A 17 -31.10 -21.35 39.72
CA LEU A 17 -30.97 -20.08 38.97
C LEU A 17 -29.99 -20.18 37.80
N PHE A 18 -29.07 -21.16 37.80
CA PHE A 18 -28.07 -21.27 36.73
C PHE A 18 -28.56 -22.05 35.50
N VAL A 19 -29.65 -22.78 35.59
CA VAL A 19 -30.19 -23.58 34.48
C VAL A 19 -31.14 -22.77 33.59
N ALA A 20 -31.66 -21.64 34.07
CA ALA A 20 -32.63 -20.83 33.30
C ALA A 20 -32.00 -19.83 32.33
N GLY A 21 -30.65 -19.72 32.30
CA GLY A 21 -29.93 -18.69 31.54
C GLY A 21 -29.31 -19.13 30.19
N ILE A 22 -29.42 -20.44 29.84
CA ILE A 22 -28.90 -20.90 28.56
C ILE A 22 -30.03 -20.85 27.52
N ALA A 23 -30.37 -19.65 27.09
CA ALA A 23 -31.12 -19.52 25.86
C ALA A 23 -30.24 -20.03 24.70
N PRO A 24 -30.76 -20.90 23.82
CA PRO A 24 -30.02 -21.33 22.64
C PRO A 24 -29.72 -20.06 21.81
N VAL A 25 -28.47 -19.65 21.79
CA VAL A 25 -28.01 -18.69 20.80
C VAL A 25 -28.24 -19.34 19.46
N LYS A 26 -29.28 -18.91 18.75
CA LYS A 26 -29.46 -19.30 17.35
C LYS A 26 -28.22 -18.77 16.64
N ALA A 27 -27.35 -19.72 16.27
CA ALA A 27 -26.26 -19.40 15.35
C ALA A 27 -26.90 -18.72 14.14
N GLN A 28 -26.56 -17.46 13.92
CA GLN A 28 -26.88 -16.81 12.66
C GLN A 28 -26.20 -17.66 11.59
N THR A 29 -27.03 -18.35 10.80
CA THR A 29 -26.54 -19.01 9.61
C THR A 29 -25.90 -17.92 8.77
N THR A 30 -24.58 -17.87 8.76
CA THR A 30 -23.83 -17.07 7.78
C THR A 30 -24.23 -17.64 6.44
N VAL A 31 -25.13 -16.96 5.77
CA VAL A 31 -25.47 -17.25 4.37
C VAL A 31 -24.14 -17.15 3.63
N ALA A 32 -23.62 -18.28 3.19
CA ALA A 32 -22.45 -18.30 2.33
C ALA A 32 -22.72 -17.32 1.17
N PRO A 33 -21.76 -16.44 0.84
CA PRO A 33 -21.97 -15.51 -0.25
C PRO A 33 -22.20 -16.32 -1.51
N THR A 34 -23.42 -16.31 -2.01
CA THR A 34 -23.75 -16.84 -3.32
C THR A 34 -22.88 -16.10 -4.32
N LYS A 35 -22.20 -16.84 -5.18
CA LYS A 35 -21.24 -16.35 -6.18
C LYS A 35 -21.83 -15.26 -7.09
N ASP A 36 -23.15 -15.14 -7.11
CA ASP A 36 -23.90 -14.18 -7.93
C ASP A 36 -24.21 -12.85 -7.20
N ARG A 37 -23.85 -12.75 -5.93
CA ARG A 37 -23.97 -11.50 -5.19
C ARG A 37 -22.60 -10.80 -5.12
N LEU A 38 -22.04 -10.55 -6.28
CA LEU A 38 -21.07 -9.48 -6.39
C LEU A 38 -21.79 -8.21 -5.95
N ILE A 39 -21.46 -7.75 -4.74
CA ILE A 39 -21.83 -6.41 -4.33
C ILE A 39 -21.11 -5.51 -5.32
N THR A 40 -21.83 -5.05 -6.33
CA THR A 40 -21.33 -4.01 -7.20
C THR A 40 -21.24 -2.77 -6.33
N VAL A 41 -20.10 -2.59 -5.70
CA VAL A 41 -19.77 -1.32 -5.09
C VAL A 41 -19.63 -0.39 -6.27
N LEU A 42 -20.67 0.37 -6.54
CA LEU A 42 -20.59 1.50 -7.45
C LEU A 42 -19.59 2.46 -6.80
N ASN A 43 -18.34 2.39 -7.26
CA ASN A 43 -17.36 3.42 -6.94
C ASN A 43 -17.81 4.68 -7.71
N PRO A 44 -18.34 5.70 -7.04
CA PRO A 44 -18.81 6.91 -7.72
C PRO A 44 -17.69 7.64 -8.48
N ALA A 45 -16.42 7.32 -8.17
CA ALA A 45 -15.27 7.87 -8.88
C ALA A 45 -14.99 7.18 -10.23
N VAL A 46 -15.69 6.12 -10.59
CA VAL A 46 -15.47 5.38 -11.86
C VAL A 46 -16.53 5.68 -12.91
N MET A 47 -17.21 6.80 -12.82
CA MET A 47 -18.11 7.27 -13.89
C MET A 47 -17.34 7.78 -15.11
N ASP A 48 -16.07 8.13 -14.95
CA ASP A 48 -15.22 8.53 -16.04
C ASP A 48 -14.57 7.31 -16.70
N LYS A 49 -14.51 7.35 -18.04
CA LYS A 49 -13.76 6.37 -18.82
C LYS A 49 -12.35 6.30 -18.25
N LEU A 50 -12.02 5.16 -17.63
CA LEU A 50 -10.64 4.90 -17.21
C LEU A 50 -9.72 5.18 -18.39
N ALA A 51 -8.71 6.02 -18.18
CA ALA A 51 -7.69 6.25 -19.17
C ALA A 51 -7.14 4.91 -19.69
N SER A 52 -6.96 4.82 -21.01
CA SER A 52 -6.37 3.61 -21.61
C SER A 52 -5.04 3.31 -20.92
N ARG A 53 -4.92 2.12 -20.38
CA ARG A 53 -3.67 1.69 -19.75
C ARG A 53 -2.62 1.53 -20.83
N VAL A 54 -1.54 2.29 -20.70
CA VAL A 54 -0.36 2.08 -21.51
C VAL A 54 0.34 0.81 -21.01
N PRO A 55 0.69 -0.14 -21.89
CA PRO A 55 1.45 -1.32 -21.48
C PRO A 55 2.80 -0.91 -20.89
N LEU A 56 3.30 -1.69 -19.94
CA LEU A 56 4.63 -1.48 -19.40
C LEU A 56 5.67 -1.60 -20.52
N ALA A 57 6.70 -0.76 -20.47
CA ALA A 57 7.84 -0.89 -21.35
C ALA A 57 8.53 -2.26 -21.17
N PRO A 58 9.09 -2.84 -22.23
CA PRO A 58 9.87 -4.07 -22.13
C PRO A 58 10.99 -3.91 -21.09
N ARG A 59 11.21 -4.95 -20.31
CA ARG A 59 12.30 -4.95 -19.33
C ARG A 59 13.65 -4.99 -20.06
N LEU A 60 14.60 -4.21 -19.56
CA LEU A 60 15.98 -4.29 -20.01
C LEU A 60 16.59 -5.63 -19.59
N SER A 61 17.32 -6.27 -20.50
CA SER A 61 18.04 -7.52 -20.22
C SER A 61 19.32 -7.28 -19.40
N SER A 62 19.89 -6.08 -19.48
CA SER A 62 21.08 -5.64 -18.77
C SER A 62 21.01 -4.15 -18.54
N LEU A 63 21.63 -3.67 -17.46
CA LEU A 63 21.82 -2.26 -17.19
C LEU A 63 23.20 -1.75 -17.66
N GLU A 64 24.08 -2.61 -18.09
CA GLU A 64 25.42 -2.22 -18.56
C GLU A 64 25.35 -1.27 -19.75
N GLY A 65 26.08 -0.17 -19.68
CA GLY A 65 26.08 0.88 -20.70
C GLY A 65 24.80 1.72 -20.76
N LYS A 66 23.88 1.55 -19.81
CA LYS A 66 22.59 2.24 -19.78
C LYS A 66 22.65 3.55 -19.03
N THR A 67 21.75 4.47 -19.41
CA THR A 67 21.60 5.76 -18.74
C THR A 67 20.32 5.77 -17.91
N ILE A 68 20.48 5.96 -16.59
CA ILE A 68 19.38 6.00 -15.62
C ILE A 68 19.30 7.40 -15.03
N TYR A 69 18.15 8.02 -15.16
CA TYR A 69 17.86 9.25 -14.42
C TYR A 69 17.35 8.93 -13.03
N ILE A 70 17.85 9.66 -12.03
CA ILE A 70 17.39 9.62 -10.65
C ILE A 70 16.74 10.97 -10.41
N VAL A 71 15.41 10.97 -10.32
CA VAL A 71 14.62 12.18 -10.18
C VAL A 71 14.08 12.30 -8.78
N ASP A 72 14.51 13.33 -8.09
CA ASP A 72 13.93 13.72 -6.80
C ASP A 72 12.73 14.63 -7.05
N THR A 73 11.58 14.29 -6.48
CA THR A 73 10.35 15.06 -6.69
C THR A 73 10.28 16.36 -5.90
N ASN A 74 11.33 16.70 -5.16
CA ASN A 74 11.43 17.92 -4.36
C ASN A 74 10.23 18.08 -3.41
N TYR A 75 10.01 17.06 -2.59
CA TYR A 75 8.92 17.07 -1.62
C TYR A 75 9.05 18.28 -0.70
N GLU A 76 7.99 19.10 -0.63
CA GLU A 76 7.91 20.33 0.16
C GLU A 76 9.09 21.31 -0.02
N GLY A 77 9.82 21.22 -1.12
CA GLY A 77 10.96 22.11 -1.38
C GLY A 77 12.21 21.80 -0.56
N MET A 78 12.30 20.60 0.03
CA MET A 78 13.46 20.21 0.85
C MET A 78 14.76 20.04 0.05
N GLY A 79 14.67 20.03 -1.27
CA GLY A 79 15.83 19.86 -2.13
C GLY A 79 16.24 18.40 -2.28
N ARG A 80 17.54 18.17 -2.48
CA ARG A 80 18.08 16.81 -2.70
C ARG A 80 17.97 15.97 -1.42
N THR A 81 17.49 14.75 -1.57
CA THR A 81 17.30 13.84 -0.44
C THR A 81 18.45 12.85 -0.32
N PRO A 82 18.94 12.59 0.89
CA PRO A 82 20.05 11.67 1.13
C PRO A 82 19.83 10.28 0.55
N VAL A 83 18.58 9.79 0.57
CA VAL A 83 18.24 8.44 0.08
C VAL A 83 18.56 8.30 -1.41
N LEU A 84 18.18 9.28 -2.23
CA LEU A 84 18.42 9.21 -3.67
C LEU A 84 19.90 9.48 -4.01
N GLU A 85 20.59 10.27 -3.21
CA GLU A 85 22.03 10.44 -3.33
C GLU A 85 22.78 9.13 -3.03
N GLU A 86 22.36 8.41 -1.99
CA GLU A 86 22.90 7.08 -1.67
C GLU A 86 22.60 6.05 -2.77
N VAL A 87 21.41 6.10 -3.39
CA VAL A 87 21.11 5.28 -4.55
C VAL A 87 22.09 5.57 -5.69
N GLN A 88 22.37 6.84 -5.98
CA GLN A 88 23.36 7.22 -6.98
C GLN A 88 24.75 6.70 -6.63
N ALA A 89 25.18 6.88 -5.39
CA ALA A 89 26.47 6.39 -4.90
C ALA A 89 26.58 4.87 -4.97
N TRP A 90 25.49 4.16 -4.68
CA TRP A 90 25.43 2.72 -4.80
C TRP A 90 25.67 2.24 -6.25
N PHE A 91 25.03 2.90 -7.23
CA PHE A 91 25.26 2.61 -8.64
C PHE A 91 26.72 2.86 -9.03
N ALA A 92 27.27 3.99 -8.65
CA ALA A 92 28.66 4.33 -8.95
C ALA A 92 29.65 3.28 -8.40
N LYS A 93 29.36 2.74 -7.21
CA LYS A 93 30.21 1.74 -6.55
C LYS A 93 30.02 0.33 -7.11
N ASN A 94 28.78 -0.10 -7.34
CA ASN A 94 28.45 -1.49 -7.61
C ASN A 94 28.20 -1.78 -9.09
N MET A 95 27.86 -0.75 -9.87
CA MET A 95 27.55 -0.87 -11.29
C MET A 95 28.17 0.28 -12.09
N PRO A 96 29.52 0.38 -12.16
CA PRO A 96 30.20 1.52 -12.76
C PRO A 96 29.95 1.68 -14.27
N GLY A 97 29.49 0.63 -14.93
CA GLY A 97 29.05 0.68 -16.32
C GLY A 97 27.69 1.34 -16.56
N VAL A 98 26.96 1.67 -15.49
CA VAL A 98 25.68 2.39 -15.57
C VAL A 98 25.92 3.89 -15.38
N LYS A 99 25.48 4.69 -16.35
CA LYS A 99 25.52 6.15 -16.23
C LYS A 99 24.28 6.62 -15.44
N THR A 100 24.50 7.24 -14.28
CA THR A 100 23.41 7.84 -13.51
C THR A 100 23.43 9.35 -13.59
N ILE A 101 22.27 9.97 -13.77
CA ILE A 101 22.07 11.41 -13.84
C ILE A 101 21.05 11.81 -12.78
N PHE A 102 21.49 12.55 -11.78
CA PHE A 102 20.60 13.07 -10.74
C PHE A 102 19.94 14.36 -11.17
N LYS A 103 18.63 14.46 -11.01
CA LYS A 103 17.84 15.66 -11.26
C LYS A 103 16.89 15.95 -10.12
N LEU A 104 16.78 17.21 -9.77
CA LEU A 104 15.76 17.71 -8.88
C LEU A 104 14.62 18.25 -9.75
N LYS A 105 13.40 17.78 -9.51
CA LYS A 105 12.21 18.27 -10.21
C LYS A 105 11.89 19.71 -9.78
N SER A 106 11.51 20.56 -10.71
CA SER A 106 11.05 21.90 -10.40
C SER A 106 9.66 21.87 -9.73
N GLY A 107 9.39 22.85 -8.89
CA GLY A 107 8.18 22.91 -8.09
C GLY A 107 8.15 21.82 -6.98
N ASN A 108 6.97 21.51 -6.47
CA ASN A 108 6.78 20.46 -5.48
C ASN A 108 6.42 19.12 -6.13
N TYR A 109 6.26 18.08 -5.31
CA TYR A 109 5.96 16.71 -5.78
C TYR A 109 4.68 16.62 -6.63
N ALA A 110 3.69 17.48 -6.40
CA ALA A 110 2.41 17.46 -7.11
C ALA A 110 2.39 18.27 -8.41
N ALA A 111 3.36 19.19 -8.60
CA ALA A 111 3.45 19.97 -9.82
C ALA A 111 4.08 19.14 -10.95
N ASP A 112 3.61 19.33 -12.17
CA ASP A 112 4.27 18.75 -13.36
C ASP A 112 5.54 19.53 -13.73
N ASP A 113 6.50 18.85 -14.36
CA ASP A 113 7.73 19.45 -14.89
C ASP A 113 7.96 18.99 -16.34
N PRO A 114 7.21 19.54 -17.28
CA PRO A 114 7.30 19.14 -18.69
C PRO A 114 8.69 19.28 -19.29
N GLU A 115 9.48 20.24 -18.84
CA GLU A 115 10.82 20.48 -19.37
C GLU A 115 11.79 19.37 -18.95
N LEU A 116 11.70 18.92 -17.70
CA LEU A 116 12.48 17.79 -17.23
C LEU A 116 12.13 16.51 -18.01
N TRP A 117 10.86 16.24 -18.25
CA TRP A 117 10.45 15.05 -18.99
C TRP A 117 10.89 15.11 -20.47
N LYS A 118 10.85 16.29 -21.08
CA LYS A 118 11.40 16.50 -22.43
C LYS A 118 12.92 16.28 -22.47
N GLU A 119 13.65 16.78 -21.46
CA GLU A 119 15.10 16.54 -21.34
C GLU A 119 15.41 15.05 -21.26
N ILE A 120 14.72 14.32 -20.38
CA ILE A 120 14.91 12.88 -20.19
C ILE A 120 14.64 12.12 -21.50
N ALA A 121 13.56 12.47 -22.20
CA ALA A 121 13.20 11.85 -23.46
C ALA A 121 14.22 12.19 -24.57
N ALA A 122 14.67 13.44 -24.68
CA ALA A 122 15.65 13.87 -25.66
C ALA A 122 17.00 13.18 -25.47
N ASN A 123 17.39 12.93 -24.23
CA ASN A 123 18.61 12.22 -23.86
C ASN A 123 18.47 10.70 -23.99
N LYS A 124 17.31 10.19 -24.43
CA LYS A 124 17.04 8.77 -24.65
C LYS A 124 17.40 7.93 -23.41
N ALA A 125 16.97 8.38 -22.24
CA ALA A 125 17.19 7.65 -21.01
C ALA A 125 16.59 6.23 -21.11
N ASP A 126 17.36 5.22 -20.66
CA ASP A 126 16.94 3.83 -20.65
C ASP A 126 16.01 3.52 -19.46
N GLY A 127 16.08 4.32 -18.41
CA GLY A 127 15.23 4.19 -17.24
C GLY A 127 15.21 5.45 -16.38
N VAL A 128 14.17 5.56 -15.55
CA VAL A 128 14.01 6.65 -14.58
C VAL A 128 13.62 6.07 -13.23
N ILE A 129 14.34 6.46 -12.19
CA ILE A 129 14.00 6.21 -10.80
C ILE A 129 13.42 7.51 -10.24
N ILE A 130 12.18 7.49 -9.82
CA ILE A 130 11.52 8.65 -9.22
C ILE A 130 11.36 8.39 -7.74
N GLY A 131 11.90 9.25 -6.91
CA GLY A 131 11.77 9.19 -5.47
C GLY A 131 10.91 10.33 -4.93
N VAL A 132 9.94 9.96 -4.11
CA VAL A 132 9.26 10.89 -3.22
C VAL A 132 9.90 10.69 -1.87
N ALA A 133 10.76 11.62 -1.47
CA ALA A 133 11.35 11.57 -0.15
C ALA A 133 10.57 12.50 0.78
N GLY A 134 10.26 12.03 1.95
CA GLY A 134 9.69 12.77 3.05
C GLY A 134 10.46 12.43 4.32
#